data_2797b8038c46d134c8e634dfb175b7e9
#
_entry.id   2797b8038c46d134c8e634dfb175b7e9
#
_cell.length_a   1.000
_cell.length_b   1.000
_cell.length_c   1.000
_cell.angle_alpha   90.00
_cell.angle_beta   90.00
_cell.angle_gamma   90.00
#
_symmetry.space_group_name_H-M   'P 1'
#
loop_
_entity.id
_entity.type
_entity.pdbx_description
1 polymer ?
#
loop_
_entity_poly.entity_id
_entity_poly.type
_entity_poly.pdbx_seq_one_letter_code
_entity_poly.pdbx_strand_id
1 'polypeptide(L)'
;MTEENRPDPGLLLKKLQYEEKEKEKQTKGKLKIFLGYAAGSGKTYAMLEAAHEAKKHQVDVVAGYIEPHARPDTQAMAEGLEEIPPLMVDYKGIQLREFNLDAALERKPKLILVDELAHTNVRGSRNEKRYQDVRELLRAGINVYTTMNIQHLESLNDLVGNITNIEVKERVPDSVFDQADQVEVIDIEPEDLIERMKEGKIYGPVQAERALENFFRREK
;
A
#
# COMPACT_ATOMS: atom_id res chain seq x y z
N MET A 1 27.91 -18.59 52.12
CA MET A 1 26.95 -18.92 51.03
C MET A 1 26.89 -17.78 50.10
N THR A 2 27.44 -17.96 48.94
CA THR A 2 27.86 -16.98 47.96
C THR A 2 26.65 -16.33 47.25
N GLU A 3 26.64 -14.98 47.25
CA GLU A 3 25.73 -14.13 46.50
C GLU A 3 26.02 -14.10 44.94
N GLU A 4 26.76 -15.11 44.49
CA GLU A 4 27.17 -15.24 43.09
C GLU A 4 26.12 -16.00 42.29
N ASN A 5 25.36 -15.28 41.52
CA ASN A 5 24.65 -15.68 40.29
C ASN A 5 23.21 -15.15 40.17
N ARG A 6 22.96 -13.91 40.59
CA ARG A 6 21.76 -13.23 40.09
C ARG A 6 22.15 -12.51 38.78
N PRO A 7 21.53 -12.88 37.64
CA PRO A 7 21.76 -12.15 36.41
C PRO A 7 21.36 -10.69 36.58
N ASP A 8 22.18 -9.79 36.06
CA ASP A 8 21.90 -8.34 36.05
C ASP A 8 20.49 -8.10 35.53
N PRO A 9 19.60 -7.47 36.32
CA PRO A 9 18.22 -7.20 35.90
C PRO A 9 18.15 -6.41 34.60
N GLY A 10 19.12 -5.52 34.31
CA GLY A 10 19.20 -4.75 33.07
C GLY A 10 19.52 -5.62 31.84
N LEU A 11 20.39 -6.61 31.99
CA LEU A 11 20.71 -7.59 30.94
C LEU A 11 19.54 -8.54 30.69
N LEU A 12 18.86 -8.98 31.74
CA LEU A 12 17.68 -9.83 31.63
C LEU A 12 16.54 -9.11 30.91
N LEU A 13 16.29 -7.84 31.26
CA LEU A 13 15.26 -7.04 30.60
C LEU A 13 15.56 -6.83 29.11
N LYS A 14 16.82 -6.53 28.76
CA LYS A 14 17.23 -6.42 27.34
C LYS A 14 17.06 -7.73 26.58
N LYS A 15 17.39 -8.86 27.21
CA LYS A 15 17.20 -10.18 26.59
C LYS A 15 15.73 -10.50 26.36
N LEU A 16 14.87 -10.24 27.35
CA LEU A 16 13.43 -10.43 27.21
C LEU A 16 12.84 -9.53 26.11
N GLN A 17 13.24 -8.25 26.05
CA GLN A 17 12.81 -7.34 24.99
C GLN A 17 13.29 -7.80 23.61
N TYR A 18 14.49 -8.38 23.52
CA TYR A 18 14.99 -8.93 22.26
C TYR A 18 14.20 -10.19 21.85
N GLU A 19 13.95 -11.11 22.78
CA GLU A 19 13.15 -12.32 22.54
C GLU A 19 11.69 -11.99 22.16
N GLU A 20 11.09 -10.98 22.79
CA GLU A 20 9.76 -10.49 22.41
C GLU A 20 9.74 -9.91 20.98
N LYS A 21 10.72 -9.05 20.63
CA LYS A 21 10.85 -8.51 19.28
C LYS A 21 11.05 -9.58 18.22
N GLU A 22 11.84 -10.62 18.51
CA GLU A 22 12.05 -11.74 17.58
C GLU A 22 10.78 -12.58 17.41
N LYS A 23 10.02 -12.82 18.50
CA LYS A 23 8.72 -13.48 18.43
C LYS A 23 7.71 -12.67 17.64
N GLU A 24 7.64 -11.36 17.86
CA GLU A 24 6.77 -10.47 17.09
C GLU A 24 7.13 -10.49 15.60
N LYS A 25 8.42 -10.47 15.24
CA LYS A 25 8.86 -10.60 13.85
C LYS A 25 8.45 -11.93 13.22
N GLN A 26 8.49 -13.04 13.97
CA GLN A 26 8.12 -14.37 13.46
C GLN A 26 6.60 -14.52 13.25
N THR A 27 5.78 -13.79 14.01
CA THR A 27 4.32 -13.88 13.95
C THR A 27 3.70 -12.80 13.08
N LYS A 28 4.43 -11.73 12.81
CA LYS A 28 3.98 -10.60 11.98
C LYS A 28 3.84 -11.01 10.50
N GLY A 29 2.80 -10.52 9.85
CA GLY A 29 2.66 -10.62 8.40
C GLY A 29 3.76 -9.85 7.67
N LYS A 30 4.02 -10.22 6.42
CA LYS A 30 5.01 -9.61 5.54
C LYS A 30 4.37 -8.53 4.67
N LEU A 31 5.08 -7.41 4.49
CA LEU A 31 4.66 -6.30 3.66
C LEU A 31 5.46 -6.29 2.34
N LYS A 32 4.75 -6.34 1.22
CA LYS A 32 5.31 -6.07 -0.11
C LYS A 32 4.70 -4.80 -0.68
N ILE A 33 5.55 -3.85 -1.10
CA ILE A 33 5.15 -2.58 -1.71
C ILE A 33 5.52 -2.60 -3.20
N PHE A 34 4.53 -2.38 -4.07
CA PHE A 34 4.73 -2.09 -5.48
C PHE A 34 4.87 -0.59 -5.65
N LEU A 35 6.10 -0.13 -5.86
CA LEU A 35 6.48 1.28 -5.90
C LEU A 35 6.59 1.76 -7.33
N GLY A 36 5.94 2.87 -7.66
CA GLY A 36 6.10 3.52 -8.96
C GLY A 36 6.33 5.01 -8.82
N TYR A 37 6.85 5.65 -9.85
CA TYR A 37 7.08 7.09 -9.84
C TYR A 37 5.81 7.90 -10.16
N ALA A 38 4.82 7.29 -10.82
CA ALA A 38 3.60 8.00 -11.24
C ALA A 38 2.36 7.11 -11.24
N ALA A 39 1.18 7.76 -11.30
CA ALA A 39 -0.06 7.08 -11.63
C ALA A 39 0.02 6.53 -13.06
N GLY A 40 -0.48 5.30 -13.27
CA GLY A 40 -0.45 4.66 -14.58
C GLY A 40 0.79 3.85 -14.91
N SER A 41 1.80 3.79 -14.02
CA SER A 41 2.99 2.95 -14.23
C SER A 41 2.71 1.43 -14.19
N GLY A 42 1.51 0.98 -13.80
CA GLY A 42 1.15 -0.43 -13.80
C GLY A 42 1.25 -1.12 -12.43
N LYS A 43 1.43 -0.39 -11.34
CA LYS A 43 1.58 -0.95 -9.97
C LYS A 43 0.45 -1.89 -9.56
N THR A 44 -0.79 -1.45 -9.71
CA THR A 44 -1.97 -2.26 -9.35
C THR A 44 -2.04 -3.51 -10.22
N TYR A 45 -1.70 -3.41 -11.52
CA TYR A 45 -1.63 -4.56 -12.41
C TYR A 45 -0.57 -5.57 -11.94
N ALA A 46 0.66 -5.13 -11.66
CA ALA A 46 1.72 -5.99 -11.16
C ALA A 46 1.38 -6.62 -9.80
N MET A 47 0.73 -5.87 -8.90
CA MET A 47 0.24 -6.40 -7.63
C MET A 47 -0.79 -7.53 -7.84
N LEU A 48 -1.74 -7.36 -8.75
CA LEU A 48 -2.75 -8.37 -9.09
C LEU A 48 -2.11 -9.59 -9.77
N GLU A 49 -1.16 -9.40 -10.67
CA GLU A 49 -0.41 -10.49 -11.30
C GLU A 49 0.33 -11.34 -10.24
N ALA A 50 1.04 -10.71 -9.32
CA ALA A 50 1.71 -11.38 -8.21
C ALA A 50 0.72 -12.10 -7.28
N ALA A 51 -0.49 -11.55 -7.10
CA ALA A 51 -1.56 -12.18 -6.32
C ALA A 51 -2.09 -13.45 -6.99
N HIS A 52 -2.31 -13.43 -8.31
CA HIS A 52 -2.70 -14.61 -9.07
C HIS A 52 -1.63 -15.70 -9.04
N GLU A 53 -0.36 -15.30 -9.10
CA GLU A 53 0.74 -16.26 -8.98
C GLU A 53 0.76 -16.91 -7.58
N ALA A 54 0.57 -16.12 -6.51
CA ALA A 54 0.42 -16.67 -5.16
C ALA A 54 -0.78 -17.63 -5.07
N LYS A 55 -1.91 -17.29 -5.69
CA LYS A 55 -3.12 -18.14 -5.73
C LYS A 55 -2.87 -19.46 -6.46
N LYS A 56 -2.11 -19.48 -7.56
CA LYS A 56 -1.71 -20.72 -8.25
C LYS A 56 -0.90 -21.64 -7.32
N HIS A 57 -0.13 -21.07 -6.39
CA HIS A 57 0.57 -21.80 -5.34
C HIS A 57 -0.29 -22.10 -4.10
N GLN A 58 -1.64 -22.06 -4.25
CA GLN A 58 -2.60 -22.36 -3.20
C GLN A 58 -2.53 -21.48 -1.95
N VAL A 59 -2.00 -20.26 -2.09
CA VAL A 59 -2.08 -19.26 -1.04
C VAL A 59 -3.51 -18.74 -0.98
N ASP A 60 -4.07 -18.60 0.22
CA ASP A 60 -5.35 -17.95 0.47
C ASP A 60 -5.22 -16.45 0.26
N VAL A 61 -5.64 -15.97 -0.91
CA VAL A 61 -5.49 -14.59 -1.40
C VAL A 61 -6.83 -13.91 -1.50
N VAL A 62 -6.94 -12.72 -0.94
CA VAL A 62 -8.17 -11.91 -0.94
C VAL A 62 -7.86 -10.48 -1.40
N ALA A 63 -8.71 -9.91 -2.25
CA ALA A 63 -8.70 -8.50 -2.58
C ALA A 63 -9.43 -7.72 -1.47
N GLY A 64 -8.67 -7.04 -0.61
CA GLY A 64 -9.21 -6.24 0.47
C GLY A 64 -9.74 -4.90 -0.03
N TYR A 65 -8.95 -4.21 -0.82
CA TYR A 65 -9.34 -2.97 -1.49
C TYR A 65 -8.51 -2.79 -2.76
N ILE A 66 -9.18 -2.68 -3.88
CA ILE A 66 -8.59 -2.27 -5.16
C ILE A 66 -9.29 -0.99 -5.58
N GLU A 67 -8.51 0.05 -5.86
CA GLU A 67 -9.09 1.32 -6.27
C GLU A 67 -9.85 1.15 -7.59
N PRO A 68 -11.16 1.52 -7.64
CA PRO A 68 -12.00 1.31 -8.80
C PRO A 68 -11.71 2.32 -9.91
N HIS A 69 -10.49 2.33 -10.42
CA HIS A 69 -10.18 3.08 -11.62
C HIS A 69 -10.91 2.46 -12.82
N ALA A 70 -11.44 3.29 -13.71
CA ALA A 70 -12.07 2.85 -14.96
C ALA A 70 -11.02 2.32 -15.95
N ARG A 71 -10.31 1.25 -15.57
CA ARG A 71 -9.25 0.60 -16.35
C ARG A 71 -9.64 -0.85 -16.62
N PRO A 72 -10.12 -1.16 -17.84
CA PRO A 72 -10.60 -2.52 -18.17
C PRO A 72 -9.58 -3.60 -17.87
N ASP A 73 -8.31 -3.38 -18.16
CA ASP A 73 -7.24 -4.35 -17.95
C ASP A 73 -7.04 -4.68 -16.47
N THR A 74 -7.10 -3.67 -15.59
CA THR A 74 -6.98 -3.86 -14.14
C THR A 74 -8.22 -4.55 -13.57
N GLN A 75 -9.41 -4.21 -14.08
CA GLN A 75 -10.66 -4.87 -13.67
C GLN A 75 -10.66 -6.34 -14.07
N ALA A 76 -10.25 -6.66 -15.30
CA ALA A 76 -10.12 -8.05 -15.74
C ALA A 76 -9.12 -8.84 -14.88
N MET A 77 -8.03 -8.20 -14.45
CA MET A 77 -7.06 -8.83 -13.55
C MET A 77 -7.56 -9.02 -12.12
N ALA A 78 -8.56 -8.26 -11.66
CA ALA A 78 -9.18 -8.47 -10.35
C ALA A 78 -10.17 -9.65 -10.34
N GLU A 79 -10.66 -10.05 -11.51
CA GLU A 79 -11.59 -11.16 -11.65
C GLU A 79 -11.01 -12.47 -11.10
N GLY A 80 -11.85 -13.24 -10.42
CA GLY A 80 -11.47 -14.54 -9.85
C GLY A 80 -10.74 -14.46 -8.50
N LEU A 81 -10.48 -13.27 -7.94
CA LEU A 81 -10.09 -13.11 -6.54
C LEU A 81 -11.34 -12.95 -5.66
N GLU A 82 -11.30 -13.51 -4.46
CA GLU A 82 -12.31 -13.21 -3.44
C GLU A 82 -12.13 -11.74 -3.00
N GLU A 83 -13.23 -11.01 -2.88
CA GLU A 83 -13.21 -9.60 -2.47
C GLU A 83 -13.81 -9.42 -1.08
N ILE A 84 -13.19 -8.56 -0.25
CA ILE A 84 -13.80 -8.06 0.98
C ILE A 84 -14.82 -6.98 0.60
N PRO A 85 -16.08 -7.10 1.04
CA PRO A 85 -17.05 -6.04 0.80
C PRO A 85 -16.56 -4.71 1.38
N PRO A 86 -16.57 -3.62 0.59
CA PRO A 86 -16.09 -2.32 1.05
C PRO A 86 -16.94 -1.79 2.20
N LEU A 87 -16.32 -1.01 3.07
CA LEU A 87 -17.04 -0.20 4.04
C LEU A 87 -17.65 1.00 3.31
N MET A 88 -18.98 1.14 3.39
CA MET A 88 -19.68 2.30 2.85
C MET A 88 -19.79 3.37 3.91
N VAL A 89 -19.17 4.52 3.69
CA VAL A 89 -19.17 5.65 4.64
C VAL A 89 -19.96 6.80 4.05
N ASP A 90 -20.96 7.29 4.80
CA ASP A 90 -21.68 8.49 4.40
C ASP A 90 -20.84 9.74 4.71
N TYR A 91 -20.52 10.48 3.68
CA TYR A 91 -19.80 11.73 3.79
C TYR A 91 -20.53 12.84 3.02
N LYS A 92 -21.16 13.76 3.74
CA LYS A 92 -21.93 14.89 3.18
C LYS A 92 -23.02 14.46 2.19
N GLY A 93 -23.70 13.34 2.48
CA GLY A 93 -24.78 12.81 1.65
C GLY A 93 -24.31 11.99 0.43
N ILE A 94 -23.02 11.69 0.35
CA ILE A 94 -22.43 10.82 -0.69
C ILE A 94 -21.91 9.57 0.00
N GLN A 95 -22.19 8.39 -0.57
CA GLN A 95 -21.65 7.11 -0.11
C GLN A 95 -20.25 6.93 -0.72
N LEU A 96 -19.24 6.91 0.15
CA LEU A 96 -17.86 6.67 -0.24
C LEU A 96 -17.46 5.23 0.13
N ARG A 97 -16.68 4.61 -0.75
CA ARG A 97 -16.14 3.26 -0.54
C ARG A 97 -14.81 3.35 0.15
N GLU A 98 -14.67 2.64 1.26
CA GLU A 98 -13.42 2.54 2.00
C GLU A 98 -13.02 1.08 2.22
N PHE A 99 -11.77 0.87 2.56
CA PHE A 99 -11.30 -0.46 2.96
C PHE A 99 -11.97 -0.91 4.26
N ASN A 100 -12.53 -2.10 4.26
CA ASN A 100 -13.19 -2.69 5.42
C ASN A 100 -12.19 -3.51 6.23
N LEU A 101 -11.45 -2.84 7.09
CA LEU A 101 -10.42 -3.44 7.94
C LEU A 101 -10.99 -4.52 8.88
N ASP A 102 -12.16 -4.27 9.47
CA ASP A 102 -12.76 -5.20 10.43
C ASP A 102 -13.15 -6.52 9.75
N ALA A 103 -13.79 -6.45 8.58
CA ALA A 103 -14.10 -7.65 7.80
C ALA A 103 -12.84 -8.38 7.32
N ALA A 104 -11.77 -7.67 6.98
CA ALA A 104 -10.50 -8.26 6.60
C ALA A 104 -9.82 -8.99 7.77
N LEU A 105 -9.85 -8.42 8.97
CA LEU A 105 -9.34 -9.05 10.19
C LEU A 105 -10.16 -10.28 10.61
N GLU A 106 -11.48 -10.24 10.43
CA GLU A 106 -12.38 -11.37 10.68
C GLU A 106 -12.14 -12.51 9.68
N ARG A 107 -12.04 -12.19 8.36
CA ARG A 107 -11.76 -13.17 7.29
C ARG A 107 -10.39 -13.82 7.47
N LYS A 108 -9.40 -13.07 7.95
CA LYS A 108 -8.04 -13.49 8.25
C LYS A 108 -7.36 -14.30 7.13
N PRO A 109 -7.25 -13.76 5.92
CA PRO A 109 -6.61 -14.44 4.80
C PRO A 109 -5.10 -14.57 5.03
N LYS A 110 -4.43 -15.43 4.25
CA LYS A 110 -2.97 -15.53 4.28
C LYS A 110 -2.29 -14.33 3.61
N LEU A 111 -2.90 -13.82 2.55
CA LEU A 111 -2.45 -12.65 1.78
C LEU A 111 -3.66 -11.77 1.44
N ILE A 112 -3.53 -10.48 1.68
CA ILE A 112 -4.53 -9.49 1.30
C ILE A 112 -3.91 -8.40 0.43
N LEU A 113 -4.68 -7.93 -0.56
CA LEU A 113 -4.32 -6.82 -1.42
C LEU A 113 -5.00 -5.55 -0.91
N VAL A 114 -4.22 -4.51 -0.64
CA VAL A 114 -4.73 -3.20 -0.19
C VAL A 114 -4.04 -2.11 -1.00
N ASP A 115 -4.72 -1.63 -2.03
CA ASP A 115 -4.21 -0.62 -2.96
C ASP A 115 -4.08 0.76 -2.27
N GLU A 116 -3.20 1.61 -2.78
CA GLU A 116 -3.00 3.00 -2.35
C GLU A 116 -2.63 3.18 -0.87
N LEU A 117 -1.42 2.74 -0.47
CA LEU A 117 -0.90 2.82 0.90
C LEU A 117 -0.96 4.23 1.51
N ALA A 118 -0.83 5.27 0.70
CA ALA A 118 -0.81 6.67 1.13
C ALA A 118 -2.20 7.28 1.37
N HIS A 119 -3.27 6.57 1.00
CA HIS A 119 -4.64 7.07 1.07
C HIS A 119 -5.01 7.60 2.47
N THR A 120 -5.72 8.73 2.49
CA THR A 120 -6.32 9.26 3.71
C THR A 120 -7.76 8.77 3.78
N ASN A 121 -8.04 7.91 4.74
CA ASN A 121 -9.35 7.32 4.93
C ASN A 121 -10.41 8.40 5.23
N VAL A 122 -11.65 8.15 4.84
CA VAL A 122 -12.77 9.07 5.09
C VAL A 122 -12.96 9.26 6.60
N ARG A 123 -13.26 10.48 7.00
CA ARG A 123 -13.54 10.81 8.40
C ARG A 123 -14.67 9.93 8.95
N GLY A 124 -14.39 9.23 10.04
CA GLY A 124 -15.29 8.24 10.64
C GLY A 124 -14.80 6.80 10.43
N SER A 125 -13.78 6.59 9.61
CA SER A 125 -13.05 5.31 9.52
C SER A 125 -12.30 5.05 10.82
N ARG A 126 -11.99 3.76 11.08
CA ARG A 126 -11.25 3.33 12.29
C ARG A 126 -9.88 3.97 12.41
N ASN A 127 -9.15 4.06 11.32
CA ASN A 127 -7.85 4.72 11.23
C ASN A 127 -7.92 5.92 10.26
N GLU A 128 -7.09 6.92 10.49
CA GLU A 128 -7.02 8.09 9.61
C GLU A 128 -6.32 7.79 8.28
N LYS A 129 -5.35 6.89 8.30
CA LYS A 129 -4.50 6.57 7.15
C LYS A 129 -4.50 5.08 6.84
N ARG A 130 -4.51 4.74 5.56
CA ARG A 130 -4.50 3.35 5.10
C ARG A 130 -3.26 2.57 5.54
N TYR A 131 -2.09 3.20 5.64
CA TYR A 131 -0.92 2.53 6.18
C TYR A 131 -1.08 2.10 7.65
N GLN A 132 -1.98 2.72 8.41
CA GLN A 132 -2.31 2.29 9.78
C GLN A 132 -3.16 1.02 9.75
N ASP A 133 -4.12 0.92 8.80
CA ASP A 133 -4.90 -0.30 8.56
C ASP A 133 -3.96 -1.46 8.19
N VAL A 134 -3.03 -1.20 7.27
CA VAL A 134 -2.01 -2.18 6.86
C VAL A 134 -1.17 -2.64 8.06
N ARG A 135 -0.77 -1.74 8.95
CA ARG A 135 -0.06 -2.12 10.18
C ARG A 135 -0.85 -3.05 11.08
N GLU A 136 -2.17 -2.87 11.19
CA GLU A 136 -3.03 -3.77 11.98
C GLU A 136 -3.11 -5.15 11.34
N LEU A 137 -3.26 -5.24 10.02
CA LEU A 137 -3.24 -6.50 9.28
C LEU A 137 -1.92 -7.27 9.50
N LEU A 138 -0.79 -6.57 9.39
CA LEU A 138 0.53 -7.16 9.62
C LEU A 138 0.67 -7.68 11.05
N ARG A 139 0.21 -6.92 12.07
CA ARG A 139 0.20 -7.37 13.47
C ARG A 139 -0.67 -8.60 13.70
N ALA A 140 -1.76 -8.73 12.92
CA ALA A 140 -2.62 -9.92 12.94
C ALA A 140 -2.02 -11.14 12.22
N GLY A 141 -0.80 -11.02 11.66
CA GLY A 141 -0.11 -12.10 10.94
C GLY A 141 -0.55 -12.27 9.49
N ILE A 142 -1.26 -11.29 8.93
CA ILE A 142 -1.73 -11.29 7.55
C ILE A 142 -0.68 -10.63 6.66
N ASN A 143 -0.26 -11.31 5.59
CA ASN A 143 0.62 -10.71 4.60
C ASN A 143 -0.14 -9.67 3.77
N VAL A 144 0.52 -8.58 3.41
CA VAL A 144 -0.10 -7.48 2.66
C VAL A 144 0.72 -7.16 1.41
N TYR A 145 0.04 -7.11 0.26
CA TYR A 145 0.53 -6.45 -0.95
C TYR A 145 -0.16 -5.11 -1.08
N THR A 146 0.61 -4.07 -1.36
CA THR A 146 0.09 -2.70 -1.50
C THR A 146 0.84 -1.93 -2.57
N THR A 147 0.28 -0.83 -3.03
CA THR A 147 0.89 0.05 -4.01
C THR A 147 1.21 1.42 -3.42
N MET A 148 2.23 2.09 -3.94
CA MET A 148 2.57 3.46 -3.56
C MET A 148 3.29 4.18 -4.69
N ASN A 149 3.05 5.48 -4.85
CA ASN A 149 3.91 6.34 -5.67
C ASN A 149 5.01 6.94 -4.81
N ILE A 150 6.20 7.12 -5.41
CA ILE A 150 7.40 7.65 -4.73
C ILE A 150 7.16 9.04 -4.09
N GLN A 151 6.30 9.86 -4.69
CA GLN A 151 5.96 11.19 -4.20
C GLN A 151 5.25 11.22 -2.84
N HIS A 152 4.70 10.08 -2.41
CA HIS A 152 4.06 9.95 -1.11
C HIS A 152 5.05 9.62 0.01
N LEU A 153 6.28 9.23 -0.30
CA LEU A 153 7.31 8.99 0.71
C LEU A 153 7.74 10.32 1.34
N GLU A 154 7.68 10.40 2.66
CA GLU A 154 7.86 11.67 3.39
C GLU A 154 9.17 12.36 3.06
N SER A 155 10.29 11.63 3.04
CA SER A 155 11.62 12.17 2.71
C SER A 155 11.77 12.63 1.26
N LEU A 156 10.96 12.13 0.33
CA LEU A 156 11.02 12.48 -1.10
C LEU A 156 9.93 13.43 -1.55
N ASN A 157 8.92 13.66 -0.70
CA ASN A 157 7.75 14.47 -1.05
C ASN A 157 8.12 15.89 -1.50
N ASP A 158 8.96 16.58 -0.74
CA ASP A 158 9.38 17.95 -1.05
C ASP A 158 10.26 18.01 -2.29
N LEU A 159 11.14 17.02 -2.50
CA LEU A 159 11.99 16.92 -3.69
C LEU A 159 11.13 16.76 -4.95
N VAL A 160 10.20 15.82 -4.94
CA VAL A 160 9.29 15.59 -6.06
C VAL A 160 8.38 16.80 -6.29
N GLY A 161 7.87 17.41 -5.21
CA GLY A 161 7.08 18.64 -5.29
C GLY A 161 7.82 19.79 -5.97
N ASN A 162 9.09 20.00 -5.65
CA ASN A 162 9.94 21.03 -6.27
C ASN A 162 10.21 20.74 -7.75
N ILE A 163 10.38 19.47 -8.14
CA ILE A 163 10.60 19.09 -9.55
C ILE A 163 9.31 19.26 -10.37
N THR A 164 8.17 18.83 -9.83
CA THR A 164 6.91 18.75 -10.55
C THR A 164 6.04 20.00 -10.41
N ASN A 165 6.33 20.87 -9.45
CA ASN A 165 5.48 21.98 -8.98
C ASN A 165 4.07 21.53 -8.52
N ILE A 166 3.97 20.30 -7.99
CA ILE A 166 2.71 19.74 -7.47
C ILE A 166 2.89 19.43 -5.98
N GLU A 167 2.03 20.01 -5.15
CA GLU A 167 1.95 19.69 -3.74
C GLU A 167 1.18 18.37 -3.53
N VAL A 168 1.87 17.36 -2.99
CA VAL A 168 1.26 16.08 -2.61
C VAL A 168 1.01 16.08 -1.12
N LYS A 169 -0.27 16.08 -0.74
CA LYS A 169 -0.70 16.18 0.68
C LYS A 169 -0.66 14.84 1.40
N GLU A 170 -0.87 13.74 0.68
CA GLU A 170 -0.86 12.40 1.26
C GLU A 170 0.58 11.93 1.41
N ARG A 171 0.98 11.64 2.64
CA ARG A 171 2.34 11.23 2.98
C ARG A 171 2.33 9.91 3.75
N VAL A 172 3.35 9.11 3.50
CA VAL A 172 3.66 7.88 4.22
C VAL A 172 5.00 8.09 4.91
N PRO A 173 5.07 7.93 6.25
CA PRO A 173 6.33 8.04 6.97
C PRO A 173 7.36 7.03 6.46
N ASP A 174 8.64 7.44 6.36
CA ASP A 174 9.74 6.56 5.93
C ASP A 174 9.80 5.29 6.77
N SER A 175 9.48 5.38 8.07
CA SER A 175 9.43 4.22 8.97
C SER A 175 8.42 3.14 8.56
N VAL A 176 7.40 3.46 7.75
CA VAL A 176 6.47 2.48 7.18
C VAL A 176 7.13 1.77 6.00
N PHE A 177 7.80 2.54 5.15
CA PHE A 177 8.53 2.04 4.00
C PHE A 177 9.69 1.12 4.44
N ASP A 178 10.46 1.52 5.44
CA ASP A 178 11.58 0.75 6.00
C ASP A 178 11.15 -0.58 6.64
N GLN A 179 9.87 -0.72 7.00
CA GLN A 179 9.31 -1.96 7.53
C GLN A 179 8.87 -2.94 6.44
N ALA A 180 8.94 -2.56 5.17
CA ALA A 180 8.60 -3.46 4.07
C ALA A 180 9.61 -4.60 3.98
N ASP A 181 9.10 -5.83 3.86
CA ASP A 181 9.93 -7.03 3.64
C ASP A 181 10.41 -7.11 2.20
N GLN A 182 9.64 -6.52 1.28
CA GLN A 182 9.96 -6.45 -0.13
C GLN A 182 9.42 -5.17 -0.76
N VAL A 183 10.23 -4.54 -1.60
CA VAL A 183 9.81 -3.43 -2.48
C VAL A 183 10.11 -3.85 -3.92
N GLU A 184 9.09 -3.77 -4.76
CA GLU A 184 9.20 -3.99 -6.19
C GLU A 184 8.97 -2.68 -6.92
N VAL A 185 9.97 -2.22 -7.66
CA VAL A 185 9.89 -0.99 -8.44
C VAL A 185 9.24 -1.29 -9.78
N ILE A 186 8.10 -0.64 -10.03
CA ILE A 186 7.36 -0.74 -11.28
C ILE A 186 7.65 0.51 -12.09
N ASP A 187 8.46 0.32 -13.10
CA ASP A 187 8.89 1.40 -14.00
C ASP A 187 8.22 1.27 -15.37
N ILE A 188 8.08 2.39 -16.05
CA ILE A 188 7.56 2.50 -17.41
C ILE A 188 8.28 3.64 -18.10
N GLU A 189 8.61 3.44 -19.38
CA GLU A 189 9.23 4.52 -20.17
C GLU A 189 8.31 5.75 -20.22
N PRO A 190 8.85 6.98 -20.11
CA PRO A 190 8.05 8.20 -20.12
C PRO A 190 7.15 8.35 -21.35
N GLU A 191 7.63 7.89 -22.50
CA GLU A 191 6.90 7.89 -23.76
C GLU A 191 5.65 7.02 -23.70
N ASP A 192 5.77 5.80 -23.17
CA ASP A 192 4.66 4.85 -23.00
C ASP A 192 3.64 5.38 -22.01
N LEU A 193 4.09 6.05 -20.95
CA LEU A 193 3.20 6.67 -19.98
C LEU A 193 2.39 7.81 -20.58
N ILE A 194 3.04 8.66 -21.42
CA ILE A 194 2.38 9.73 -22.16
C ILE A 194 1.36 9.18 -23.14
N GLU A 195 1.68 8.08 -23.85
CA GLU A 195 0.76 7.41 -24.76
C GLU A 195 -0.48 6.87 -24.02
N ARG A 196 -0.29 6.17 -22.93
CA ARG A 196 -1.39 5.68 -22.06
C ARG A 196 -2.27 6.81 -21.54
N MET A 197 -1.69 8.00 -21.27
CA MET A 197 -2.47 9.17 -20.88
C MET A 197 -3.32 9.69 -22.01
N LYS A 198 -2.77 9.82 -23.23
CA LYS A 198 -3.48 10.26 -24.43
C LYS A 198 -4.62 9.33 -24.80
N GLU A 199 -4.45 8.04 -24.56
CA GLU A 199 -5.47 7.01 -24.76
C GLU A 199 -6.57 7.01 -23.67
N GLY A 200 -6.47 7.90 -22.67
CA GLY A 200 -7.44 7.97 -21.56
C GLY A 200 -7.35 6.79 -20.58
N LYS A 201 -6.28 5.98 -20.63
CA LYS A 201 -6.09 4.82 -19.77
C LYS A 201 -5.71 5.15 -18.33
N ILE A 202 -5.33 6.40 -18.03
CA ILE A 202 -4.85 6.83 -16.70
C ILE A 202 -5.81 7.84 -16.08
N TYR A 203 -6.14 8.88 -16.83
CA TYR A 203 -7.02 9.97 -16.42
C TYR A 203 -8.06 10.25 -17.49
N GLY A 204 -9.19 10.85 -17.09
CA GLY A 204 -10.13 11.44 -18.05
C GLY A 204 -9.47 12.60 -18.84
N PRO A 205 -10.04 12.99 -20.00
CA PRO A 205 -9.38 13.90 -20.97
C PRO A 205 -8.87 15.22 -20.34
N VAL A 206 -9.68 15.88 -19.52
CA VAL A 206 -9.32 17.17 -18.88
C VAL A 206 -8.19 17.00 -17.84
N GLN A 207 -8.19 15.89 -17.10
CA GLN A 207 -7.14 15.61 -16.12
C GLN A 207 -5.85 15.18 -16.80
N ALA A 208 -5.95 14.40 -17.89
CA ALA A 208 -4.80 13.97 -18.68
C ALA A 208 -4.05 15.18 -19.29
N GLU A 209 -4.76 16.16 -19.84
CA GLU A 209 -4.18 17.39 -20.39
C GLU A 209 -3.40 18.17 -19.34
N ARG A 210 -4.00 18.39 -18.15
CA ARG A 210 -3.33 19.06 -17.01
C ARG A 210 -2.11 18.28 -16.50
N ALA A 211 -2.18 16.97 -16.48
CA ALA A 211 -1.08 16.12 -16.02
C ALA A 211 0.09 16.17 -17.03
N LEU A 212 -0.19 16.14 -18.33
CA LEU A 212 0.82 16.30 -19.40
C LEU A 212 1.50 17.67 -19.36
N GLU A 213 0.77 18.73 -19.05
CA GLU A 213 1.33 20.08 -18.94
C GLU A 213 2.24 20.28 -17.72
N ASN A 214 1.97 19.61 -16.62
CA ASN A 214 2.63 19.88 -15.33
C ASN A 214 3.60 18.78 -14.91
N PHE A 215 3.14 17.54 -14.81
CA PHE A 215 3.90 16.45 -14.22
C PHE A 215 4.75 15.67 -15.22
N PHE A 216 4.25 15.50 -16.46
CA PHE A 216 4.85 14.60 -17.46
C PHE A 216 5.55 15.33 -18.60
N ARG A 217 6.23 16.44 -18.31
CA ARG A 217 7.10 17.09 -19.30
C ARG A 217 8.38 16.27 -19.48
N ARG A 218 8.80 16.07 -20.75
CA ARG A 218 10.06 15.37 -21.10
C ARG A 218 11.31 15.94 -20.42
N GLU A 219 11.26 17.17 -19.95
CA GLU A 219 12.38 17.91 -19.34
C GLU A 219 12.39 17.83 -17.80
N LYS A 220 11.46 17.09 -17.21
CA LYS A 220 11.33 16.87 -15.76
C LYS A 220 11.38 15.40 -15.42
#